data_d330fda57d6c8fff6875ab11a392dd97
#
_entry.id   d330fda57d6c8fff6875ab11a392dd97
#
_cell.length_a   1.000
_cell.length_b   1.000
_cell.length_c   1.000
_cell.angle_alpha   90.00
_cell.angle_beta   90.00
_cell.angle_gamma   90.00
#
_symmetry.space_group_name_H-M   'P 1'
#
loop_
_entity.id
_entity.type
_entity.pdbx_description
1 polymer ?
#
loop_
_entity_poly.entity_id
_entity_poly.type
_entity_poly.pdbx_seq_one_letter_code
_entity_poly.pdbx_strand_id
1 'polypeptide(L)'
;GEVRTAELLSIVIDPCRFRTSRQFWCYCGLAIVQRSSANWVQKPNGQLDRVKLNHTRGLNRNFNRMAKSIFKGAAVTVLTSMPTEPLRKDYDRLVTNGTTPNLARLTLARKIAATVLAMWKNQEAYDPGKYRLNSI
;
A
#
# COMPACT_ATOMS: atom_id res chain seq x y z
N GLY A 1 3.11 4.01 -17.67
CA GLY A 1 3.69 4.62 -18.86
C GLY A 1 4.86 5.54 -18.50
N GLU A 2 5.64 5.93 -19.44
CA GLU A 2 6.92 6.65 -19.31
C GLU A 2 6.79 7.95 -18.49
N VAL A 3 5.74 8.72 -18.71
CA VAL A 3 5.50 9.99 -17.98
C VAL A 3 5.41 9.77 -16.47
N ARG A 4 4.57 8.81 -16.03
CA ARG A 4 4.45 8.51 -14.60
C ARG A 4 5.74 7.96 -13.99
N THR A 5 6.49 7.20 -14.78
CA THR A 5 7.82 6.70 -14.36
C THR A 5 8.78 7.84 -14.17
N ALA A 6 8.86 8.77 -15.13
CA ALA A 6 9.72 9.94 -15.02
C ALA A 6 9.35 10.83 -13.83
N GLU A 7 8.05 11.07 -13.61
CA GLU A 7 7.56 11.79 -12.43
C GLU A 7 7.96 11.10 -11.13
N LEU A 8 7.79 9.77 -11.04
CA LEU A 8 8.14 9.01 -9.85
C LEU A 8 9.66 9.08 -9.57
N LEU A 9 10.49 8.94 -10.60
CA LEU A 9 11.94 9.05 -10.48
C LEU A 9 12.35 10.43 -9.96
N SER A 10 11.71 11.49 -10.44
CA SER A 10 12.03 12.87 -10.06
C SER A 10 11.69 13.19 -8.59
N ILE A 11 10.62 12.60 -8.03
CA ILE A 11 10.17 12.88 -6.66
C ILE A 11 10.78 11.95 -5.62
N VAL A 12 11.08 10.71 -5.98
CA VAL A 12 11.69 9.72 -5.06
C VAL A 12 13.20 9.85 -5.04
N ILE A 13 13.83 10.03 -6.19
CA ILE A 13 15.26 10.18 -6.43
C ILE A 13 16.03 8.89 -6.07
N ASP A 14 15.96 8.44 -4.81
CA ASP A 14 16.65 7.25 -4.31
C ASP A 14 15.66 6.32 -3.57
N PRO A 15 15.46 5.09 -4.04
CA PRO A 15 14.57 4.12 -3.40
C PRO A 15 15.11 3.64 -2.04
N CYS A 16 16.42 3.73 -1.81
CA CYS A 16 17.05 3.31 -0.55
C CYS A 16 16.68 4.20 0.64
N ARG A 17 16.09 5.38 0.40
CA ARG A 17 15.50 6.24 1.46
C ARG A 17 14.44 5.52 2.28
N PHE A 18 13.78 4.53 1.70
CA PHE A 18 12.69 3.78 2.34
C PHE A 18 13.20 2.39 2.75
N ARG A 19 13.32 2.15 4.04
CA ARG A 19 13.75 0.84 4.57
C ARG A 19 12.72 -0.26 4.26
N THR A 20 11.44 0.08 4.35
CA THR A 20 10.32 -0.85 4.19
C THR A 20 9.29 -0.30 3.21
N SER A 21 8.48 -1.20 2.62
CA SER A 21 7.33 -0.82 1.79
C SER A 21 6.33 0.05 2.54
N ARG A 22 6.18 -0.16 3.86
CA ARG A 22 5.28 0.64 4.70
C ARG A 22 5.71 2.10 4.79
N GLN A 23 7.00 2.39 4.89
CA GLN A 23 7.52 3.76 4.85
C GLN A 23 7.24 4.41 3.49
N PHE A 24 7.40 3.66 2.40
CA PHE A 24 7.07 4.15 1.07
C PHE A 24 5.57 4.42 0.91
N TRP A 25 4.71 3.55 1.44
CA TRP A 25 3.26 3.80 1.47
C TRP A 25 2.90 5.06 2.26
N CYS A 26 3.57 5.32 3.37
CA CYS A 26 3.38 6.57 4.13
C CYS A 26 3.73 7.79 3.28
N TYR A 27 4.85 7.75 2.59
CA TYR A 27 5.26 8.82 1.68
C TYR A 27 4.26 9.04 0.54
N CYS A 28 3.70 7.97 -0.02
CA CYS A 28 2.71 8.01 -1.09
C CYS A 28 1.27 8.27 -0.60
N GLY A 29 1.02 8.40 0.69
CA GLY A 29 -0.32 8.59 1.24
C GLY A 29 -1.24 7.38 1.10
N LEU A 30 -0.67 6.18 1.03
CA LEU A 30 -1.39 4.92 0.92
C LEU A 30 -1.46 4.16 2.25
N ALA A 31 -0.72 4.60 3.27
CA ALA A 31 -0.70 3.95 4.57
C ALA A 31 -1.90 4.35 5.43
N ILE A 32 -2.40 3.39 6.20
CA ILE A 32 -3.42 3.63 7.22
C ILE A 32 -2.73 4.16 8.47
N VAL A 33 -3.24 5.26 9.01
CA VAL A 33 -2.83 5.79 10.30
C VAL A 33 -3.64 5.12 11.40
N GLN A 34 -2.95 4.35 12.23
CA GLN A 34 -3.52 3.82 13.47
C GLN A 34 -3.05 4.72 14.62
N ARG A 35 -3.99 5.24 15.37
CA ARG A 35 -3.70 5.82 16.70
C ARG A 35 -4.14 4.81 17.75
N SER A 36 -3.19 4.15 18.35
CA SER A 36 -3.41 3.50 19.64
C SER A 36 -3.04 4.51 20.72
N SER A 37 -4.03 5.03 21.43
CA SER A 37 -3.73 5.60 22.75
C SER A 37 -3.29 4.41 23.61
N ALA A 38 -2.08 4.49 24.16
CA ALA A 38 -1.55 3.47 25.04
C ALA A 38 -2.20 3.58 26.43
N ASN A 39 -3.52 3.57 26.49
CA ASN A 39 -4.27 3.59 27.74
C ASN A 39 -4.28 2.17 28.32
N TRP A 40 -3.73 2.05 29.50
CA TRP A 40 -3.83 0.86 30.32
C TRP A 40 -5.12 0.93 31.15
N VAL A 41 -5.91 -0.12 31.14
CA VAL A 41 -7.10 -0.27 31.96
C VAL A 41 -6.83 -1.34 33.02
N GLN A 42 -7.09 -0.99 34.27
CA GLN A 42 -6.99 -1.93 35.37
C GLN A 42 -8.21 -2.86 35.38
N LYS A 43 -7.97 -4.16 35.31
CA LYS A 43 -9.01 -5.18 35.44
C LYS A 43 -9.43 -5.31 36.90
N PRO A 44 -10.64 -5.88 37.19
CA PRO A 44 -11.10 -6.13 38.55
C PRO A 44 -10.13 -6.97 39.40
N ASN A 45 -9.26 -7.77 38.75
CA ASN A 45 -8.22 -8.58 39.41
C ASN A 45 -6.92 -7.81 39.70
N GLY A 46 -6.89 -6.50 39.47
CA GLY A 46 -5.70 -5.65 39.68
C GLY A 46 -4.66 -5.67 38.57
N GLN A 47 -4.80 -6.52 37.56
CA GLN A 47 -3.91 -6.55 36.40
C GLN A 47 -4.18 -5.38 35.45
N LEU A 48 -3.09 -4.78 34.93
CA LEU A 48 -3.14 -3.78 33.87
C LEU A 48 -3.20 -4.46 32.52
N ASP A 49 -4.24 -4.19 31.74
CA ASP A 49 -4.36 -4.66 30.37
C ASP A 49 -4.39 -3.50 29.38
N ARG A 50 -3.84 -3.73 28.21
CA ARG A 50 -3.79 -2.72 27.16
C ARG A 50 -5.14 -2.65 26.45
N VAL A 51 -5.75 -1.48 26.43
CA VAL A 51 -6.99 -1.28 25.67
C VAL A 51 -6.68 -1.43 24.18
N LYS A 52 -7.24 -2.46 23.54
CA LYS A 52 -7.15 -2.69 22.09
C LYS A 52 -8.13 -1.79 21.33
N LEU A 53 -8.11 -0.50 21.57
CA LEU A 53 -8.87 0.46 20.77
C LEU A 53 -8.01 0.92 19.59
N ASN A 54 -7.96 0.11 18.55
CA ASN A 54 -7.37 0.49 17.28
C ASN A 54 -8.33 1.41 16.53
N HIS A 55 -8.31 2.69 16.83
CA HIS A 55 -9.02 3.66 16.01
C HIS A 55 -8.22 3.91 14.72
N THR A 56 -8.71 3.36 13.63
CA THR A 56 -8.20 3.67 12.29
C THR A 56 -8.74 5.03 11.87
N ARG A 57 -7.86 6.04 11.77
CA ARG A 57 -8.25 7.40 11.34
C ARG A 57 -8.21 7.61 9.83
N GLY A 58 -8.21 6.54 9.03
CA GLY A 58 -8.08 6.63 7.59
C GLY A 58 -6.63 6.76 7.13
N LEU A 59 -6.44 7.33 5.94
CA LEU A 59 -5.11 7.44 5.34
C LEU A 59 -4.31 8.62 5.90
N ASN A 60 -2.98 8.49 5.86
CA ASN A 60 -2.06 9.57 6.21
C ASN A 60 -2.34 10.82 5.37
N ARG A 61 -2.42 11.99 6.02
CA ARG A 61 -2.66 13.29 5.38
C ARG A 61 -1.38 14.02 5.00
N ASN A 62 -0.25 13.68 5.61
CA ASN A 62 1.06 14.23 5.28
C ASN A 62 1.77 13.30 4.30
N PHE A 63 1.65 13.57 3.00
CA PHE A 63 2.14 12.71 1.93
C PHE A 63 2.46 13.49 0.65
N ASN A 64 3.21 12.88 -0.24
CA ASN A 64 3.44 13.42 -1.58
C ASN A 64 2.21 13.18 -2.48
N ARG A 65 1.53 14.25 -2.89
CA ARG A 65 0.30 14.17 -3.69
C ARG A 65 0.53 13.57 -5.07
N MET A 66 1.66 13.88 -5.69
CA MET A 66 2.02 13.36 -7.01
C MET A 66 2.24 11.83 -6.93
N ALA A 67 3.01 11.35 -5.96
CA ALA A 67 3.21 9.92 -5.74
C ALA A 67 1.89 9.17 -5.54
N LYS A 68 0.98 9.74 -4.74
CA LYS A 68 -0.36 9.17 -4.56
C LYS A 68 -1.14 9.07 -5.86
N SER A 69 -1.13 10.12 -6.67
CA SER A 69 -1.81 10.16 -7.96
C SER A 69 -1.24 9.11 -8.92
N ILE A 70 0.08 8.96 -8.96
CA ILE A 70 0.76 7.96 -9.81
C ILE A 70 0.27 6.55 -9.48
N PHE A 71 0.29 6.14 -8.21
CA PHE A 71 -0.08 4.77 -7.83
C PHE A 71 -1.58 4.51 -7.90
N LYS A 72 -2.42 5.51 -7.59
CA LYS A 72 -3.86 5.39 -7.83
C LYS A 72 -4.18 5.25 -9.32
N GLY A 73 -3.54 6.05 -10.15
CA GLY A 73 -3.69 5.96 -11.61
C GLY A 73 -3.16 4.63 -12.17
N ALA A 74 -2.06 4.11 -11.64
CA ALA A 74 -1.54 2.80 -12.01
C ALA A 74 -2.52 1.68 -11.66
N ALA A 75 -3.14 1.72 -10.47
CA ALA A 75 -4.17 0.76 -10.08
C ALA A 75 -5.38 0.79 -11.04
N VAL A 76 -5.85 1.97 -11.42
CA VAL A 76 -6.92 2.10 -12.42
C VAL A 76 -6.50 1.48 -13.76
N THR A 77 -5.29 1.74 -14.23
CA THR A 77 -4.78 1.17 -15.48
C THR A 77 -4.75 -0.36 -15.45
N VAL A 78 -4.30 -0.97 -14.35
CA VAL A 78 -4.34 -2.43 -14.18
C VAL A 78 -5.77 -2.95 -14.28
N LEU A 79 -6.73 -2.28 -13.66
CA LEU A 79 -8.13 -2.70 -13.64
C LEU A 79 -8.81 -2.55 -15.01
N THR A 80 -8.44 -1.56 -15.80
CA THR A 80 -9.10 -1.28 -17.10
C THR A 80 -8.43 -1.97 -18.28
N SER A 81 -7.09 -2.11 -18.26
CA SER A 81 -6.32 -2.49 -19.44
C SER A 81 -5.54 -3.80 -19.31
N MET A 82 -5.48 -4.40 -18.11
CA MET A 82 -4.62 -5.56 -17.85
C MET A 82 -5.39 -6.71 -17.13
N PRO A 83 -6.35 -7.36 -17.80
CA PRO A 83 -7.20 -8.37 -17.15
C PRO A 83 -6.46 -9.65 -16.75
N THR A 84 -5.35 -9.97 -17.40
CA THR A 84 -4.57 -11.20 -17.17
C THR A 84 -3.48 -11.05 -16.10
N GLU A 85 -3.20 -9.83 -15.65
CA GLU A 85 -2.16 -9.56 -14.66
C GLU A 85 -2.47 -10.19 -13.29
N PRO A 86 -1.46 -10.77 -12.61
CA PRO A 86 -1.63 -11.33 -11.28
C PRO A 86 -2.19 -10.33 -10.26
N LEU A 87 -1.80 -9.05 -10.37
CA LEU A 87 -2.30 -7.96 -9.54
C LEU A 87 -3.81 -7.73 -9.73
N ARG A 88 -4.32 -7.89 -10.95
CA ARG A 88 -5.76 -7.83 -11.22
C ARG A 88 -6.50 -8.99 -10.55
N LYS A 89 -5.96 -10.20 -10.63
CA LYS A 89 -6.54 -11.38 -9.98
C LYS A 89 -6.63 -11.21 -8.46
N ASP A 90 -5.64 -10.57 -7.86
CA ASP A 90 -5.67 -10.23 -6.42
C ASP A 90 -6.80 -9.27 -6.07
N TYR A 91 -7.02 -8.26 -6.90
CA TYR A 91 -8.15 -7.34 -6.71
C TYR A 91 -9.49 -8.07 -6.79
N ASP A 92 -9.68 -8.88 -7.83
CA ASP A 92 -10.92 -9.64 -8.03
C ASP A 92 -11.18 -10.58 -6.85
N ARG A 93 -10.14 -11.25 -6.33
CA ARG A 93 -10.23 -12.09 -5.13
C ARG A 93 -10.66 -11.30 -3.88
N LEU A 94 -10.10 -10.11 -3.66
CA LEU A 94 -10.48 -9.26 -2.54
C LEU A 94 -11.94 -8.85 -2.60
N VAL A 95 -12.42 -8.45 -3.78
CA VAL A 95 -13.82 -8.07 -3.99
C VAL A 95 -14.75 -9.28 -3.79
N THR A 96 -14.39 -10.45 -4.32
CA THR A 96 -15.15 -11.70 -4.12
C THR A 96 -15.25 -12.07 -2.65
N ASN A 97 -14.19 -11.83 -1.86
CA ASN A 97 -14.15 -12.06 -0.41
C ASN A 97 -14.87 -10.99 0.42
N GLY A 98 -15.59 -10.06 -0.21
CA GLY A 98 -16.42 -9.05 0.47
C GLY A 98 -15.70 -7.72 0.76
N THR A 99 -14.47 -7.52 0.29
CA THR A 99 -13.80 -6.22 0.42
C THR A 99 -14.46 -5.20 -0.51
N THR A 100 -14.74 -4.00 0.01
CA THR A 100 -15.31 -2.94 -0.83
C THR A 100 -14.38 -2.58 -1.99
N PRO A 101 -14.91 -2.28 -3.20
CA PRO A 101 -14.08 -1.98 -4.38
C PRO A 101 -13.06 -0.85 -4.14
N ASN A 102 -13.41 0.16 -3.36
CA ASN A 102 -12.51 1.26 -3.05
C ASN A 102 -11.32 0.81 -2.18
N LEU A 103 -11.57 -0.04 -1.19
CA LEU A 103 -10.53 -0.60 -0.33
C LEU A 103 -9.65 -1.60 -1.10
N ALA A 104 -10.25 -2.42 -1.95
CA ALA A 104 -9.53 -3.35 -2.83
C ALA A 104 -8.61 -2.59 -3.80
N ARG A 105 -9.08 -1.46 -4.37
CA ARG A 105 -8.26 -0.59 -5.23
C ARG A 105 -7.10 0.05 -4.48
N LEU A 106 -7.30 0.46 -3.25
CA LEU A 106 -6.24 0.98 -2.39
C LEU A 106 -5.19 -0.10 -2.08
N THR A 107 -5.63 -1.31 -1.80
CA THR A 107 -4.73 -2.46 -1.59
C THR A 107 -3.94 -2.78 -2.86
N LEU A 108 -4.56 -2.71 -4.02
CA LEU A 108 -3.88 -2.86 -5.30
C LEU A 108 -2.81 -1.78 -5.50
N ALA A 109 -3.12 -0.51 -5.23
CA ALA A 109 -2.15 0.58 -5.30
C ALA A 109 -0.94 0.36 -4.38
N ARG A 110 -1.16 -0.15 -3.15
CA ARG A 110 -0.08 -0.52 -2.22
C ARG A 110 0.80 -1.64 -2.77
N LYS A 111 0.20 -2.66 -3.37
CA LYS A 111 0.94 -3.78 -3.96
C LYS A 111 1.79 -3.31 -5.13
N ILE A 112 1.24 -2.47 -6.01
CA ILE A 112 2.00 -1.86 -7.10
C ILE A 112 3.18 -1.05 -6.55
N ALA A 113 2.94 -0.21 -5.55
CA ALA A 113 4.00 0.60 -4.94
C ALA A 113 5.11 -0.26 -4.31
N ALA A 114 4.75 -1.34 -3.60
CA ALA A 114 5.72 -2.27 -3.02
C ALA A 114 6.53 -3.00 -4.10
N THR A 115 5.88 -3.43 -5.18
CA THR A 115 6.55 -4.08 -6.32
C THR A 115 7.54 -3.13 -6.99
N VAL A 116 7.11 -1.90 -7.27
CA VAL A 116 7.97 -0.86 -7.87
C VAL A 116 9.18 -0.57 -7.00
N LEU A 117 8.98 -0.42 -5.69
CA LEU A 117 10.09 -0.19 -4.76
C LEU A 117 11.10 -1.35 -4.75
N ALA A 118 10.60 -2.60 -4.73
CA ALA A 118 11.45 -3.79 -4.75
C ALA A 118 12.25 -3.90 -6.06
N MET A 119 11.58 -3.73 -7.21
CA MET A 119 12.23 -3.72 -8.53
C MET A 119 13.33 -2.66 -8.60
N TRP A 120 13.05 -1.46 -8.13
CA TRP A 120 13.99 -0.36 -8.17
C TRP A 120 15.21 -0.60 -7.28
N LYS A 121 15.00 -1.09 -6.05
CA LYS A 121 16.09 -1.45 -5.14
C LYS A 121 16.97 -2.57 -5.68
N ASN A 122 16.36 -3.59 -6.29
CA ASN A 122 17.05 -4.76 -6.83
C ASN A 122 17.58 -4.52 -8.25
N GLN A 123 17.23 -3.39 -8.89
CA GLN A 123 17.55 -3.09 -10.28
C GLN A 123 17.08 -4.19 -11.24
N GLU A 124 15.90 -4.74 -10.98
CA GLU A 124 15.26 -5.79 -11.77
C GLU A 124 14.09 -5.26 -12.58
N ALA A 125 13.89 -5.81 -13.77
CA ALA A 125 12.68 -5.58 -14.55
C ALA A 125 11.46 -6.29 -13.92
N TYR A 126 10.25 -5.81 -14.26
CA TYR A 126 9.02 -6.47 -13.81
C TYR A 126 8.89 -7.86 -14.44
N ASP A 127 8.69 -8.86 -13.60
CA ASP A 127 8.42 -10.23 -14.00
C ASP A 127 7.12 -10.73 -13.33
N PRO A 128 6.04 -10.90 -14.10
CA PRO A 128 4.77 -11.40 -13.57
C PRO A 128 4.89 -12.79 -12.93
N GLY A 129 5.84 -13.61 -13.37
CA GLY A 129 6.08 -14.94 -12.83
C GLY A 129 6.67 -14.94 -11.42
N LYS A 130 7.38 -13.87 -11.05
CA LYS A 130 7.91 -13.68 -9.68
C LYS A 130 6.87 -13.14 -8.71
N TYR A 131 5.74 -12.65 -9.22
CA TYR A 131 4.67 -12.16 -8.36
C TYR A 131 4.02 -13.32 -7.61
N ARG A 132 4.37 -13.46 -6.35
CA ARG A 132 3.71 -14.42 -5.48
C ARG A 132 2.44 -13.78 -4.94
N LEU A 133 1.32 -14.48 -5.07
CA LEU A 133 0.06 -14.18 -4.40
C LEU A 133 0.27 -14.34 -2.88
N ASN A 134 1.07 -13.47 -2.29
CA ASN A 134 1.18 -13.46 -0.85
C ASN A 134 -0.17 -13.00 -0.29
N SER A 135 -0.88 -13.92 0.32
CA SER A 135 -1.98 -13.62 1.21
C SER A 135 -1.47 -12.63 2.27
N ILE A 136 -2.10 -11.51 2.32
CA ILE A 136 -1.93 -10.57 3.42
C ILE A 136 -2.79 -11.07 4.57
#